data_7e824dde21e91ca765f486ebe8280b67
#
_entry.id   7e824dde21e91ca765f486ebe8280b67
#
_cell.length_a   1.000
_cell.length_b   1.000
_cell.length_c   1.000
_cell.angle_alpha   90.00
_cell.angle_beta   90.00
_cell.angle_gamma   90.00
#
_symmetry.space_group_name_H-M   'P 1'
#
loop_
_entity.id
_entity.type
_entity.pdbx_description
1 polymer ?
#
loop_
_entity_poly.entity_id
_entity_poly.type
_entity_poly.pdbx_seq_one_letter_code
_entity_poly.pdbx_strand_id
1 'polypeptide(L)'
;LPAVGTLNLRRSYENRDQPVKHQIFHSDPNSIKFIKFFLYLEDVSLDNGPFTIVEGSLNNKFQGWTDKYRWTDEEIDRIYGKDKVKQITAKVGDLIIANTTAFHKGTPPLSGDRTMLTLNYTVHPEDWKTPTYQIKKEDLNRLPDAKKPLADFLVRI
;
A
#
# COMPACT_ATOMS: atom_id res chain seq x y z
N LEU A 1 12.93 9.30 10.42
CA LEU A 1 11.64 9.97 10.34
C LEU A 1 11.07 9.79 8.95
N PRO A 2 9.78 9.45 8.78
CA PRO A 2 9.17 9.38 7.45
C PRO A 2 9.19 10.77 6.82
N ALA A 3 9.72 10.85 5.62
CA ALA A 3 9.93 12.13 4.94
C ALA A 3 8.74 12.53 4.07
N VAL A 4 8.01 11.56 3.53
CA VAL A 4 6.94 11.80 2.55
C VAL A 4 5.79 10.84 2.76
N GLY A 5 4.58 11.36 2.63
CA GLY A 5 3.35 10.57 2.59
C GLY A 5 2.58 10.82 1.31
N THR A 6 2.08 9.78 0.69
CA THR A 6 1.11 9.89 -0.40
C THR A 6 -0.24 9.36 0.05
N LEU A 7 -1.28 10.15 -0.20
CA LEU A 7 -2.65 9.81 0.15
C LEU A 7 -3.44 9.52 -1.13
N ASN A 8 -4.08 8.37 -1.19
CA ASN A 8 -4.91 7.97 -2.32
C ASN A 8 -6.26 7.46 -1.85
N LEU A 9 -7.32 7.92 -2.49
CA LEU A 9 -8.66 7.31 -2.39
C LEU A 9 -8.78 6.28 -3.50
N ARG A 10 -9.12 5.04 -3.13
CA ARG A 10 -9.26 3.93 -4.09
C ARG A 10 -10.62 3.29 -3.98
N ARG A 11 -11.28 3.11 -5.12
CA ARG A 11 -12.50 2.32 -5.23
C ARG A 11 -12.23 1.10 -6.10
N SER A 12 -12.55 -0.08 -5.59
CA SER A 12 -12.55 -1.34 -6.32
C SER A 12 -13.99 -1.72 -6.61
N TYR A 13 -14.28 -2.00 -7.87
CA TYR A 13 -15.64 -2.32 -8.33
C TYR A 13 -15.83 -3.83 -8.37
N GLU A 14 -17.06 -4.27 -8.06
CA GLU A 14 -17.45 -5.67 -8.21
C GLU A 14 -17.42 -6.16 -9.67
N ASN A 15 -17.36 -7.46 -9.86
CA ASN A 15 -17.56 -8.16 -11.14
C ASN A 15 -16.73 -7.62 -12.31
N ARG A 16 -15.47 -7.28 -12.08
CA ARG A 16 -14.54 -7.03 -13.19
C ARG A 16 -14.05 -8.34 -13.75
N ASP A 17 -14.18 -8.52 -15.06
CA ASP A 17 -13.77 -9.72 -15.80
C ASP A 17 -12.27 -10.05 -15.62
N GLN A 18 -11.44 -9.04 -15.37
CA GLN A 18 -10.01 -9.22 -15.16
C GLN A 18 -9.50 -8.41 -13.97
N PRO A 19 -8.69 -9.02 -13.11
CA PRO A 19 -8.06 -8.30 -12.02
C PRO A 19 -7.10 -7.23 -12.55
N VAL A 20 -7.15 -6.04 -11.97
CA VAL A 20 -6.19 -4.97 -12.29
C VAL A 20 -4.89 -5.18 -11.53
N LYS A 21 -3.83 -4.48 -11.94
CA LYS A 21 -2.44 -4.67 -11.47
C LYS A 21 -2.26 -4.90 -9.96
N HIS A 22 -2.93 -4.14 -9.12
CA HIS A 22 -2.82 -4.25 -7.66
C HIS A 22 -3.73 -5.33 -7.05
N GLN A 23 -4.53 -6.00 -7.87
CA GLN A 23 -5.37 -7.14 -7.50
C GLN A 23 -4.69 -8.49 -7.76
N ILE A 24 -3.47 -8.47 -8.26
CA ILE A 24 -2.61 -9.64 -8.46
C ILE A 24 -1.48 -9.55 -7.43
N PHE A 25 -1.06 -10.67 -6.84
CA PHE A 25 -0.01 -10.67 -5.84
C PHE A 25 1.26 -9.98 -6.34
N HIS A 26 1.79 -9.10 -5.51
CA HIS A 26 3.01 -8.34 -5.76
C HIS A 26 3.71 -7.98 -4.45
N SER A 27 4.95 -7.58 -4.56
CA SER A 27 5.72 -6.96 -3.49
C SER A 27 6.03 -5.53 -3.93
N ASP A 28 5.75 -4.56 -3.06
CA ASP A 28 6.05 -3.17 -3.36
C ASP A 28 7.55 -2.86 -3.16
N PRO A 29 8.24 -2.34 -4.18
CA PRO A 29 9.65 -1.96 -4.08
C PRO A 29 9.85 -0.47 -3.73
N ASN A 30 8.86 0.19 -3.18
CA ASN A 30 8.72 1.65 -3.22
C ASN A 30 9.80 2.43 -2.47
N SER A 31 10.48 1.83 -1.48
CA SER A 31 11.54 2.50 -0.72
C SER A 31 12.32 1.49 0.13
N ILE A 32 13.49 1.90 0.60
CA ILE A 32 14.29 1.11 1.55
C ILE A 32 13.50 0.82 2.84
N LYS A 33 12.69 1.79 3.28
CA LYS A 33 11.76 1.64 4.42
C LYS A 33 10.50 2.44 4.14
N PHE A 34 9.38 1.76 4.22
CA PHE A 34 8.05 2.38 4.11
C PHE A 34 7.02 1.57 4.88
N ILE A 35 5.90 2.21 5.15
CA ILE A 35 4.74 1.60 5.79
C ILE A 35 3.48 2.16 5.15
N LYS A 36 2.50 1.30 4.90
CA LYS A 36 1.20 1.69 4.37
C LYS A 36 0.12 1.56 5.41
N PHE A 37 -0.78 2.52 5.36
CA PHE A 37 -1.99 2.55 6.14
C PHE A 37 -3.17 2.43 5.18
N PHE A 38 -4.10 1.53 5.50
CA PHE A 38 -5.32 1.33 4.73
C PHE A 38 -6.50 1.55 5.67
N LEU A 39 -7.23 2.64 5.46
CA LEU A 39 -8.45 2.95 6.19
C LEU A 39 -9.64 2.51 5.34
N TYR A 40 -10.45 1.59 5.85
CA TYR A 40 -11.67 1.19 5.19
C TYR A 40 -12.80 2.22 5.44
N LEU A 41 -13.46 2.62 4.36
CA LEU A 41 -14.57 3.58 4.42
C LEU A 41 -15.93 2.89 4.40
N GLU A 42 -15.94 1.57 4.46
CA GLU A 42 -17.10 0.68 4.54
C GLU A 42 -16.69 -0.65 5.17
N ASP A 43 -17.68 -1.46 5.55
CA ASP A 43 -17.42 -2.81 6.05
C ASP A 43 -16.82 -3.68 4.94
N VAL A 44 -15.77 -4.41 5.25
CA VAL A 44 -15.08 -5.28 4.29
C VAL A 44 -15.13 -6.73 4.75
N SER A 45 -15.89 -7.53 4.01
CA SER A 45 -16.02 -8.98 4.15
C SER A 45 -15.07 -9.71 3.19
N LEU A 46 -15.14 -11.03 3.17
CA LEU A 46 -14.41 -11.86 2.20
C LEU A 46 -14.88 -11.61 0.76
N ASP A 47 -16.15 -11.22 0.57
CA ASP A 47 -16.76 -11.12 -0.75
C ASP A 47 -16.54 -9.75 -1.41
N ASN A 48 -16.38 -8.68 -0.65
CA ASN A 48 -16.16 -7.35 -1.22
C ASN A 48 -14.69 -6.93 -1.28
N GLY A 49 -13.80 -7.91 -1.37
CA GLY A 49 -12.42 -7.70 -1.79
C GLY A 49 -11.48 -7.23 -0.69
N PRO A 50 -11.21 -8.04 0.34
CA PRO A 50 -10.34 -7.68 1.44
C PRO A 50 -8.88 -7.47 1.00
N PHE A 51 -8.12 -6.69 1.77
CA PHE A 51 -6.68 -6.69 1.68
C PHE A 51 -6.14 -8.07 2.02
N THR A 52 -5.30 -8.62 1.15
CA THR A 52 -4.74 -9.96 1.29
C THR A 52 -3.23 -9.88 1.36
N ILE A 53 -2.64 -10.54 2.36
CA ILE A 53 -1.20 -10.56 2.59
C ILE A 53 -0.71 -11.98 2.84
N VAL A 54 0.52 -12.27 2.43
CA VAL A 54 1.18 -13.56 2.68
C VAL A 54 2.04 -13.47 3.92
N GLU A 55 1.63 -14.16 4.96
CA GLU A 55 2.32 -14.21 6.24
C GLU A 55 3.75 -14.75 6.10
N GLY A 56 4.72 -14.05 6.70
CA GLY A 56 6.14 -14.43 6.65
C GLY A 56 6.88 -14.03 5.39
N SER A 57 6.19 -13.65 4.31
CA SER A 57 6.80 -13.30 3.03
C SER A 57 7.63 -12.01 3.03
N LEU A 58 7.56 -11.22 4.09
CA LEU A 58 8.42 -10.05 4.27
C LEU A 58 9.89 -10.46 4.39
N ASN A 59 10.18 -11.44 5.25
CA ASN A 59 11.52 -11.87 5.60
C ASN A 59 11.98 -13.13 4.82
N ASN A 60 11.03 -13.88 4.26
CA ASN A 60 11.30 -15.13 3.54
C ASN A 60 10.90 -14.96 2.06
N LYS A 61 11.78 -14.32 1.30
CA LYS A 61 11.63 -14.26 -0.16
C LYS A 61 12.18 -15.53 -0.79
N PHE A 62 11.45 -16.07 -1.77
CA PHE A 62 11.94 -17.21 -2.54
C PHE A 62 12.93 -16.78 -3.64
N GLN A 63 13.74 -17.71 -4.11
CA GLN A 63 14.65 -17.45 -5.22
C GLN A 63 13.88 -17.09 -6.49
N GLY A 64 14.27 -16.03 -7.19
CA GLY A 64 13.60 -15.54 -8.40
C GLY A 64 12.35 -14.67 -8.14
N TRP A 65 12.12 -14.25 -6.91
CA TRP A 65 10.97 -13.38 -6.60
C TRP A 65 11.00 -12.03 -7.33
N THR A 66 12.14 -11.62 -7.86
CA THR A 66 12.33 -10.39 -8.65
C THR A 66 12.18 -10.60 -10.15
N ASP A 67 12.03 -11.84 -10.62
CA ASP A 67 12.01 -12.16 -12.06
C ASP A 67 10.77 -11.61 -12.75
N LYS A 68 9.72 -11.38 -11.98
CA LYS A 68 8.50 -10.72 -12.44
C LYS A 68 7.82 -9.93 -11.33
N TYR A 69 6.96 -8.97 -11.72
CA TYR A 69 6.28 -8.08 -10.76
C TYR A 69 4.95 -8.65 -10.24
N ARG A 70 4.42 -9.72 -10.81
CA ARG A 70 3.08 -10.24 -10.48
C ARG A 70 3.09 -11.75 -10.41
N TRP A 71 2.39 -12.28 -9.40
CA TRP A 71 2.34 -13.70 -9.08
C TRP A 71 0.89 -14.13 -8.95
N THR A 72 0.51 -15.24 -9.57
CA THR A 72 -0.86 -15.76 -9.47
C THR A 72 -1.12 -16.34 -8.08
N ASP A 73 -2.39 -16.56 -7.75
CA ASP A 73 -2.79 -17.17 -6.50
C ASP A 73 -2.18 -18.59 -6.36
N GLU A 74 -2.22 -19.37 -7.44
CA GLU A 74 -1.67 -20.72 -7.46
C GLU A 74 -0.14 -20.75 -7.26
N GLU A 75 0.57 -19.77 -7.81
CA GLU A 75 2.02 -19.65 -7.61
C GLU A 75 2.33 -19.32 -6.14
N ILE A 76 1.62 -18.38 -5.56
CA ILE A 76 1.79 -18.00 -4.15
C ILE A 76 1.41 -19.15 -3.22
N ASP A 77 0.29 -19.82 -3.48
CA ASP A 77 -0.15 -20.98 -2.71
C ASP A 77 0.88 -22.12 -2.74
N ARG A 78 1.46 -22.38 -3.90
CA ARG A 78 2.51 -23.40 -4.06
C ARG A 78 3.79 -23.06 -3.33
N ILE A 79 4.17 -21.78 -3.28
CA ILE A 79 5.43 -21.31 -2.70
C ILE A 79 5.34 -21.20 -1.17
N TYR A 80 4.25 -20.61 -0.67
CA TYR A 80 4.11 -20.29 0.76
C TYR A 80 3.11 -21.19 1.50
N GLY A 81 2.17 -21.80 0.78
CA GLY A 81 1.03 -22.52 1.35
C GLY A 81 -0.20 -21.62 1.51
N LYS A 82 -1.39 -22.20 1.28
CA LYS A 82 -2.68 -21.49 1.41
C LYS A 82 -2.92 -20.96 2.82
N ASP A 83 -2.42 -21.66 3.84
CA ASP A 83 -2.52 -21.28 5.23
C ASP A 83 -1.80 -19.97 5.56
N LYS A 84 -0.83 -19.56 4.72
CA LYS A 84 -0.09 -18.30 4.86
C LYS A 84 -0.79 -17.12 4.17
N VAL A 85 -1.75 -17.37 3.32
CA VAL A 85 -2.52 -16.32 2.66
C VAL A 85 -3.63 -15.84 3.59
N LYS A 86 -3.51 -14.59 4.08
CA LYS A 86 -4.43 -14.00 5.05
C LYS A 86 -5.26 -12.90 4.38
N GLN A 87 -6.57 -13.08 4.38
CA GLN A 87 -7.54 -12.07 3.96
C GLN A 87 -8.01 -11.29 5.18
N ILE A 88 -7.83 -9.97 5.15
CA ILE A 88 -8.10 -9.10 6.29
C ILE A 88 -9.47 -8.44 6.13
N THR A 89 -10.47 -9.03 6.77
CA THR A 89 -11.80 -8.42 6.91
C THR A 89 -11.77 -7.33 7.98
N ALA A 90 -12.64 -6.33 7.86
CA ALA A 90 -12.65 -5.20 8.79
C ALA A 90 -13.99 -4.45 8.74
N LYS A 91 -14.21 -3.60 9.72
CA LYS A 91 -15.36 -2.69 9.79
C LYS A 91 -14.97 -1.31 9.24
N VAL A 92 -15.98 -0.53 8.89
CA VAL A 92 -15.79 0.88 8.54
C VAL A 92 -15.04 1.61 9.66
N GLY A 93 -13.98 2.32 9.29
CA GLY A 93 -13.11 3.04 10.23
C GLY A 93 -11.93 2.21 10.74
N ASP A 94 -11.87 0.90 10.47
CA ASP A 94 -10.69 0.11 10.81
C ASP A 94 -9.48 0.50 9.98
N LEU A 95 -8.33 0.55 10.65
CA LEU A 95 -7.05 0.92 10.07
C LEU A 95 -6.11 -0.29 10.04
N ILE A 96 -5.75 -0.73 8.84
CA ILE A 96 -4.71 -1.73 8.63
C ILE A 96 -3.38 -1.04 8.45
N ILE A 97 -2.36 -1.49 9.18
CA ILE A 97 -0.98 -1.03 9.05
C ILE A 97 -0.17 -2.19 8.50
N ALA A 98 0.46 -2.00 7.34
CA ALA A 98 1.19 -3.07 6.66
C ALA A 98 2.50 -2.60 6.04
N ASN A 99 3.52 -3.45 6.15
CA ASN A 99 4.71 -3.35 5.30
C ASN A 99 4.46 -4.16 4.02
N THR A 100 4.11 -3.48 2.96
CA THR A 100 3.73 -4.08 1.68
C THR A 100 4.92 -4.54 0.82
N THR A 101 6.13 -4.58 1.38
CA THR A 101 7.22 -5.41 0.83
C THR A 101 6.88 -6.91 0.97
N ALA A 102 6.07 -7.32 1.95
CA ALA A 102 5.44 -8.64 1.94
C ALA A 102 4.60 -8.82 0.67
N PHE A 103 4.47 -10.05 0.16
CA PHE A 103 3.57 -10.33 -0.95
C PHE A 103 2.14 -10.04 -0.52
N HIS A 104 1.44 -9.24 -1.30
CA HIS A 104 0.08 -8.80 -1.01
C HIS A 104 -0.72 -8.51 -2.28
N LYS A 105 -2.02 -8.41 -2.12
CA LYS A 105 -2.94 -7.91 -3.16
C LYS A 105 -4.17 -7.28 -2.52
N GLY A 106 -4.91 -6.46 -3.28
CA GLY A 106 -6.31 -6.16 -3.01
C GLY A 106 -7.15 -7.21 -3.70
N THR A 107 -7.78 -8.12 -2.98
CA THR A 107 -8.65 -9.13 -3.61
C THR A 107 -9.72 -8.44 -4.46
N PRO A 108 -9.99 -8.92 -5.69
CA PRO A 108 -11.11 -8.41 -6.47
C PRO A 108 -12.43 -8.60 -5.73
N PRO A 109 -13.32 -7.60 -5.66
CA PRO A 109 -14.64 -7.78 -5.10
C PRO A 109 -15.48 -8.73 -5.96
N LEU A 110 -16.10 -9.71 -5.29
CA LEU A 110 -17.09 -10.62 -5.90
C LEU A 110 -18.51 -10.04 -5.79
N SER A 111 -18.79 -9.31 -4.72
CA SER A 111 -20.07 -8.68 -4.44
C SER A 111 -19.87 -7.38 -3.69
N GLY A 112 -20.42 -6.31 -4.22
CA GLY A 112 -20.28 -4.96 -3.69
C GLY A 112 -18.91 -4.31 -3.94
N ASP A 113 -18.92 -3.03 -4.12
CA ASP A 113 -17.71 -2.25 -4.28
C ASP A 113 -16.95 -2.13 -2.94
N ARG A 114 -15.68 -1.74 -3.00
CA ARG A 114 -14.89 -1.40 -1.83
C ARG A 114 -14.17 -0.08 -2.03
N THR A 115 -14.34 0.83 -1.07
CA THR A 115 -13.64 2.10 -1.02
C THR A 115 -12.71 2.16 0.18
N MET A 116 -11.47 2.54 -0.04
CA MET A 116 -10.49 2.71 1.04
C MET A 116 -9.59 3.91 0.80
N LEU A 117 -9.14 4.50 1.87
CA LEU A 117 -8.10 5.50 1.87
C LEU A 117 -6.76 4.81 2.12
N THR A 118 -5.78 5.10 1.29
CA THR A 118 -4.43 4.53 1.43
C THR A 118 -3.45 5.66 1.69
N LEU A 119 -2.69 5.55 2.78
CA LEU A 119 -1.61 6.46 3.09
C LEU A 119 -0.30 5.68 3.09
N ASN A 120 0.68 6.15 2.34
CA ASN A 120 1.99 5.56 2.25
C ASN A 120 3.03 6.51 2.86
N TYR A 121 3.74 6.03 3.87
CA TYR A 121 4.86 6.73 4.47
C TYR A 121 6.18 6.09 4.06
N THR A 122 7.08 6.88 3.50
CA THR A 122 8.39 6.44 3.05
C THR A 122 9.50 7.25 3.71
N VAL A 123 10.69 6.67 3.81
CA VAL A 123 11.91 7.37 4.28
C VAL A 123 12.46 8.28 3.19
N HIS A 124 12.21 7.93 1.94
CA HIS A 124 12.61 8.69 0.76
C HIS A 124 11.40 8.96 -0.14
N PRO A 125 11.38 10.06 -0.90
CA PRO A 125 10.38 10.28 -1.93
C PRO A 125 10.31 9.10 -2.89
N GLU A 126 9.10 8.61 -3.19
CA GLU A 126 8.88 7.53 -4.16
C GLU A 126 9.18 7.96 -5.59
N ASP A 127 8.94 9.23 -5.88
CA ASP A 127 9.21 9.84 -7.18
C ASP A 127 10.26 10.94 -7.04
N TRP A 128 11.47 10.64 -7.53
CA TRP A 128 12.60 11.56 -7.55
C TRP A 128 12.41 12.71 -8.54
N LYS A 129 11.43 12.62 -9.43
CA LYS A 129 11.31 13.50 -10.60
C LYS A 129 10.31 14.61 -10.43
N THR A 130 9.32 14.45 -9.55
CA THR A 130 8.29 15.47 -9.38
C THR A 130 7.91 15.60 -7.91
N PRO A 131 8.33 16.68 -7.25
CA PRO A 131 7.87 16.95 -5.90
C PRO A 131 6.34 17.15 -5.92
N THR A 132 5.64 16.31 -5.20
CA THR A 132 4.18 16.28 -5.18
C THR A 132 3.58 17.36 -4.28
N TYR A 133 4.41 17.98 -3.46
CA TYR A 133 3.96 18.96 -2.48
C TYR A 133 4.71 20.27 -2.64
N GLN A 134 3.96 21.34 -2.77
CA GLN A 134 4.48 22.69 -2.81
C GLN A 134 4.13 23.37 -1.48
N ILE A 135 5.11 23.92 -0.83
CA ILE A 135 4.91 24.73 0.37
C ILE A 135 5.42 26.13 0.12
N LYS A 136 4.60 27.13 0.40
CA LYS A 136 5.02 28.50 0.30
C LYS A 136 6.11 28.81 1.32
N LYS A 137 7.11 29.61 0.92
CA LYS A 137 8.23 29.98 1.79
C LYS A 137 7.76 30.62 3.12
N GLU A 138 6.68 31.39 3.07
CA GLU A 138 6.07 31.99 4.26
C GLU A 138 5.51 30.98 5.24
N ASP A 139 4.97 29.85 4.73
CA ASP A 139 4.39 28.79 5.55
C ASP A 139 5.48 27.91 6.21
N LEU A 140 6.67 27.85 5.62
CA LEU A 140 7.84 27.19 6.22
C LEU A 140 8.20 27.81 7.58
N ASN A 141 8.07 29.11 7.70
CA ASN A 141 8.38 29.85 8.95
C ASN A 141 7.38 29.55 10.07
N ARG A 142 6.19 29.03 9.73
CA ARG A 142 5.16 28.64 10.69
C ARG A 142 5.35 27.22 11.23
N LEU A 143 6.23 26.43 10.60
CA LEU A 143 6.52 25.09 11.09
C LEU A 143 7.37 25.14 12.37
N PRO A 144 7.08 24.25 13.34
CA PRO A 144 7.98 24.05 14.47
C PRO A 144 9.39 23.73 14.00
N ASP A 145 10.41 24.22 14.72
CA ASP A 145 11.82 24.04 14.34
C ASP A 145 12.20 22.57 14.11
N ALA A 146 11.64 21.66 14.90
CA ALA A 146 11.84 20.22 14.74
C ALA A 146 11.34 19.65 13.37
N LYS A 147 10.45 20.37 12.67
CA LYS A 147 9.88 19.96 11.37
C LYS A 147 10.49 20.68 10.18
N LYS A 148 11.25 21.74 10.40
CA LYS A 148 11.90 22.51 9.33
C LYS A 148 12.84 21.65 8.45
N PRO A 149 13.64 20.72 8.99
CA PRO A 149 14.46 19.84 8.17
C PRO A 149 13.65 18.94 7.24
N LEU A 150 12.41 18.56 7.63
CA LEU A 150 11.52 17.77 6.77
C LEU A 150 10.99 18.58 5.59
N ALA A 151 10.89 19.90 5.76
CA ALA A 151 10.41 20.79 4.70
C ALA A 151 11.45 20.99 3.59
N ASP A 152 12.72 20.66 3.81
CA ASP A 152 13.76 20.70 2.77
C ASP A 152 13.55 19.67 1.67
N PHE A 153 12.77 18.60 1.94
CA PHE A 153 12.33 17.63 0.94
C PHE A 153 11.06 18.07 0.17
N LEU A 154 10.42 19.16 0.59
CA LEU A 154 9.29 19.75 -0.09
C LEU A 154 9.80 20.82 -1.08
N VAL A 155 9.13 20.93 -2.24
CA VAL A 155 9.49 21.97 -3.19
C VAL A 155 9.16 23.34 -2.64
N ARG A 156 10.13 24.17 -2.65
CA ARG A 156 9.99 25.60 -2.36
C ARG A 156 9.52 26.32 -3.62
N ILE A 157 8.41 27.01 -3.52
CA ILE A 157 7.96 27.97 -4.53
C ILE A 157 8.32 29.36 -4.00
#